data_76cce02ad2639662ca53c2cdb2c05c56
#
_entry.id   76cce02ad2639662ca53c2cdb2c05c56
#
_cell.length_a   1.000
_cell.length_b   1.000
_cell.length_c   1.000
_cell.angle_alpha   90.00
_cell.angle_beta   90.00
_cell.angle_gamma   90.00
#
_symmetry.space_group_name_H-M   'P 1'
#
loop_
_entity.id
_entity.type
_entity.pdbx_description
1 polymer ?
#
loop_
_entity_poly.entity_id
_entity_poly.type
_entity_poly.pdbx_seq_one_letter_code
_entity_poly.pdbx_strand_id
1 'polypeptide(L)'
;MADYQVNSLVRGLPATVPFVGPETQERNQGYGFKARIGANESVFGPSPLAIQAMKEAASETWMYGDPEFHDLRQELAAHHQVAPENIMVGEGID
;
A
#
# COMPACT_ATOMS: atom_id res chain seq x y z
N MET A 1 21.51 -14.25 23.20
CA MET A 1 20.81 -14.09 21.91
C MET A 1 20.72 -15.47 21.25
N ALA A 2 19.54 -15.90 20.81
CA ALA A 2 19.43 -17.20 20.12
C ALA A 2 20.19 -17.12 18.78
N ASP A 3 21.11 -18.06 18.56
CA ASP A 3 21.84 -18.16 17.30
C ASP A 3 20.95 -18.93 16.30
N TYR A 4 20.23 -18.17 15.46
CA TYR A 4 19.41 -18.79 14.41
C TYR A 4 20.29 -19.28 13.27
N GLN A 5 20.09 -20.54 12.87
CA GLN A 5 20.78 -21.10 11.72
C GLN A 5 20.20 -20.51 10.42
N VAL A 6 20.92 -19.59 9.83
CA VAL A 6 20.61 -19.00 8.52
C VAL A 6 21.67 -19.43 7.50
N ASN A 7 21.29 -19.54 6.23
CA ASN A 7 22.24 -19.85 5.17
C ASN A 7 23.25 -18.70 4.96
N SER A 8 24.33 -18.99 4.24
CA SER A 8 25.41 -18.02 4.00
C SER A 8 24.95 -16.75 3.26
N LEU A 9 23.98 -16.88 2.37
CA LEU A 9 23.40 -15.74 1.64
C LEU A 9 22.72 -14.77 2.61
N VAL A 10 21.81 -15.28 3.44
CA VAL A 10 21.10 -14.47 4.44
C VAL A 10 22.04 -13.87 5.46
N ARG A 11 23.07 -14.61 5.89
CA ARG A 11 24.09 -14.11 6.82
C ARG A 11 24.90 -12.95 6.23
N GLY A 12 25.09 -12.93 4.91
CA GLY A 12 25.81 -11.87 4.19
C GLY A 12 24.96 -10.63 3.87
N LEU A 13 23.65 -10.64 4.12
CA LEU A 13 22.81 -9.48 3.89
C LEU A 13 23.12 -8.34 4.87
N PRO A 14 23.11 -7.09 4.43
CA PRO A 14 23.29 -5.96 5.32
C PRO A 14 22.18 -5.90 6.37
N ALA A 15 22.53 -5.62 7.63
CA ALA A 15 21.56 -5.44 8.72
C ALA A 15 20.81 -4.09 8.68
N THR A 16 20.77 -3.46 7.52
CA THR A 16 20.11 -2.17 7.29
C THR A 16 18.79 -2.36 6.55
N VAL A 17 17.84 -1.47 6.78
CA VAL A 17 16.58 -1.45 6.04
C VAL A 17 16.89 -1.21 4.55
N PRO A 18 16.50 -2.10 3.64
CA PRO A 18 16.85 -2.00 2.22
C PRO A 18 16.17 -0.82 1.51
N PHE A 19 15.06 -0.33 2.05
CA PHE A 19 14.35 0.82 1.55
C PHE A 19 14.32 1.94 2.59
N VAL A 20 14.77 3.12 2.19
CA VAL A 20 14.74 4.34 3.00
C VAL A 20 13.68 5.27 2.42
N GLY A 21 12.56 5.40 3.12
CA GLY A 21 11.46 6.27 2.70
C GLY A 21 11.87 7.75 2.60
N PRO A 22 11.14 8.54 1.79
CA PRO A 22 11.44 9.96 1.60
C PRO A 22 11.38 10.75 2.91
N GLU A 23 10.53 10.40 3.85
CA GLU A 23 10.44 11.06 5.16
C GLU A 23 11.75 10.94 5.97
N THR A 24 12.38 9.77 5.90
CA THR A 24 13.70 9.56 6.56
C THR A 24 14.78 10.36 5.86
N GLN A 25 14.74 10.43 4.53
CA GLN A 25 15.68 11.25 3.77
C GLN A 25 15.51 12.72 4.08
N GLU A 26 14.28 13.25 4.11
CA GLU A 26 13.96 14.62 4.50
C GLU A 26 14.44 14.95 5.92
N ARG A 27 14.21 14.05 6.88
CA ARG A 27 14.73 14.22 8.26
C ARG A 27 16.25 14.29 8.30
N ASN A 28 16.92 13.43 7.53
CA ASN A 28 18.39 13.37 7.55
C ASN A 28 19.05 14.59 6.89
N GLN A 29 18.42 15.13 5.84
CA GLN A 29 18.95 16.32 5.14
C GLN A 29 18.46 17.66 5.73
N GLY A 30 17.42 17.64 6.57
CA GLY A 30 16.90 18.82 7.27
C GLY A 30 15.98 19.72 6.44
N TYR A 31 15.54 19.27 5.27
CA TYR A 31 14.58 20.01 4.41
C TYR A 31 13.71 19.04 3.64
N GLY A 32 12.50 19.50 3.26
CA GLY A 32 11.57 18.73 2.43
C GLY A 32 11.95 18.71 0.95
N PHE A 33 11.57 17.64 0.25
CA PHE A 33 11.73 17.57 -1.20
C PHE A 33 10.83 18.60 -1.89
N LYS A 34 11.36 19.24 -2.93
CA LYS A 34 10.56 20.14 -3.79
C LYS A 34 9.52 19.36 -4.62
N ALA A 35 9.81 18.11 -4.93
CA ALA A 35 8.91 17.19 -5.61
C ALA A 35 9.20 15.76 -5.15
N ARG A 36 8.14 14.98 -4.90
CA ARG A 36 8.21 13.55 -4.56
C ARG A 36 7.63 12.77 -5.75
N ILE A 37 8.48 12.17 -6.54
CA ILE A 37 8.11 11.44 -7.77
C ILE A 37 8.59 9.98 -7.76
N GLY A 38 9.03 9.51 -6.60
CA GLY A 38 9.49 8.13 -6.40
C GLY A 38 8.41 7.22 -5.82
N ALA A 39 8.76 5.95 -5.60
CA ALA A 39 7.94 4.93 -4.93
C ALA A 39 6.57 4.65 -5.59
N ASN A 40 6.43 4.91 -6.89
CA ASN A 40 5.18 4.72 -7.66
C ASN A 40 3.96 5.47 -7.08
N GLU A 41 4.18 6.52 -6.30
CA GLU A 41 3.13 7.37 -5.76
C GLU A 41 2.55 8.29 -6.85
N SER A 42 1.21 8.40 -6.90
CA SER A 42 0.56 9.38 -7.76
C SER A 42 0.59 10.76 -7.12
N VAL A 43 1.40 11.66 -7.65
CA VAL A 43 1.49 13.06 -7.16
C VAL A 43 0.21 13.87 -7.38
N PHE A 44 -0.71 13.37 -8.20
CA PHE A 44 -2.03 14.01 -8.42
C PHE A 44 -3.02 13.71 -7.29
N GLY A 45 -2.70 12.73 -6.43
CA GLY A 45 -3.58 12.31 -5.35
C GLY A 45 -4.83 11.55 -5.83
N PRO A 46 -5.74 11.21 -4.92
CA PRO A 46 -6.98 10.51 -5.25
C PRO A 46 -8.00 11.48 -5.87
N SER A 47 -8.99 10.93 -6.58
CA SER A 47 -10.08 11.74 -7.14
C SER A 47 -10.89 12.43 -6.04
N PRO A 48 -11.50 13.60 -6.32
CA PRO A 48 -12.38 14.26 -5.35
C PRO A 48 -13.54 13.39 -4.87
N LEU A 49 -14.09 12.53 -5.73
CA LEU A 49 -15.16 11.59 -5.37
C LEU A 49 -14.65 10.51 -4.42
N ALA A 50 -13.44 10.00 -4.62
CA ALA A 50 -12.83 9.04 -3.70
C ALA A 50 -12.57 9.68 -2.32
N ILE A 51 -12.11 10.93 -2.28
CA ILE A 51 -11.93 11.68 -1.02
C ILE A 51 -13.27 11.83 -0.29
N GLN A 52 -14.33 12.16 -1.01
CA GLN A 52 -15.66 12.31 -0.43
C GLN A 52 -16.16 10.99 0.14
N ALA A 53 -16.08 9.89 -0.60
CA ALA A 53 -16.48 8.56 -0.15
C ALA A 53 -15.70 8.12 1.11
N MET A 54 -14.39 8.38 1.16
CA MET A 54 -13.58 8.09 2.36
C MET A 54 -14.03 8.89 3.58
N LYS A 55 -14.39 10.17 3.41
CA LYS A 55 -14.91 11.01 4.51
C LYS A 55 -16.24 10.48 5.04
N GLU A 56 -17.13 10.05 4.17
CA GLU A 56 -18.44 9.49 4.53
C GLU A 56 -18.28 8.16 5.28
N ALA A 57 -17.40 7.29 4.80
CA ALA A 57 -17.12 5.99 5.42
C ALA A 57 -16.30 6.07 6.72
N ALA A 58 -15.69 7.22 7.04
CA ALA A 58 -14.77 7.34 8.17
C ALA A 58 -15.41 6.96 9.52
N SER A 59 -16.72 7.19 9.70
CA SER A 59 -17.44 6.79 10.91
C SER A 59 -17.65 5.29 11.08
N GLU A 60 -17.45 4.53 10.02
CA GLU A 60 -17.68 3.08 9.97
C GLU A 60 -16.39 2.26 10.04
N THR A 61 -15.23 2.91 10.06
CA THR A 61 -13.91 2.26 10.04
C THR A 61 -13.59 1.42 11.29
N TRP A 62 -14.43 1.47 12.33
CA TRP A 62 -14.33 0.60 13.50
C TRP A 62 -14.83 -0.84 13.23
N MET A 63 -15.59 -1.04 12.16
CA MET A 63 -16.06 -2.36 11.73
C MET A 63 -15.01 -3.03 10.84
N TYR A 64 -14.97 -4.35 10.88
CA TYR A 64 -14.28 -5.10 9.85
C TYR A 64 -14.97 -4.90 8.49
N GLY A 65 -14.20 -4.80 7.43
CA GLY A 65 -14.74 -4.80 6.08
C GLY A 65 -15.38 -6.15 5.70
N ASP A 66 -16.09 -6.15 4.57
CA ASP A 66 -16.63 -7.38 3.99
C ASP A 66 -15.48 -8.33 3.58
N PRO A 67 -15.37 -9.53 4.17
CA PRO A 67 -14.30 -10.47 3.86
C PRO A 67 -14.39 -11.06 2.44
N GLU A 68 -15.54 -10.96 1.80
CA GLU A 68 -15.76 -11.40 0.41
C GLU A 68 -15.47 -10.30 -0.60
N PHE A 69 -15.32 -9.05 -0.16
CA PHE A 69 -15.13 -7.88 -1.03
C PHE A 69 -16.20 -7.78 -2.12
N HIS A 70 -17.45 -8.13 -1.78
CA HIS A 70 -18.52 -8.34 -2.78
C HIS A 70 -18.69 -7.12 -3.68
N ASP A 71 -18.99 -5.96 -3.12
CA ASP A 71 -19.25 -4.74 -3.90
C ASP A 71 -18.03 -4.31 -4.73
N LEU A 72 -16.84 -4.35 -4.14
CA LEU A 72 -15.60 -4.02 -4.85
C LEU A 72 -15.36 -4.95 -6.04
N ARG A 73 -15.59 -6.25 -5.86
CA ARG A 73 -15.45 -7.25 -6.95
C ARG A 73 -16.46 -7.00 -8.06
N GLN A 74 -17.69 -6.65 -7.74
CA GLN A 74 -18.72 -6.34 -8.76
C GLN A 74 -18.32 -5.11 -9.57
N GLU A 75 -17.89 -4.04 -8.92
CA GLU A 75 -17.48 -2.81 -9.60
C GLU A 75 -16.24 -3.02 -10.48
N LEU A 76 -15.22 -3.73 -9.97
CA LEU A 76 -14.02 -4.05 -10.76
C LEU A 76 -14.37 -4.97 -11.96
N ALA A 77 -15.24 -5.95 -11.77
CA ALA A 77 -15.67 -6.85 -12.83
C ALA A 77 -16.41 -6.09 -13.93
N ALA A 78 -17.31 -5.19 -13.56
CA ALA A 78 -18.02 -4.32 -14.50
C ALA A 78 -17.06 -3.40 -15.25
N HIS A 79 -16.11 -2.77 -14.55
CA HIS A 79 -15.12 -1.88 -15.16
C HIS A 79 -14.22 -2.61 -16.17
N HIS A 80 -13.76 -3.82 -15.82
CA HIS A 80 -12.88 -4.61 -16.67
C HIS A 80 -13.61 -5.54 -17.65
N GLN A 81 -14.95 -5.58 -17.63
CA GLN A 81 -15.80 -6.43 -18.47
C GLN A 81 -15.46 -7.92 -18.34
N VAL A 82 -15.24 -8.36 -17.13
CA VAL A 82 -14.98 -9.77 -16.77
C VAL A 82 -16.01 -10.25 -15.75
N ALA A 83 -16.10 -11.56 -15.53
CA ALA A 83 -16.96 -12.09 -14.46
C ALA A 83 -16.35 -11.83 -13.08
N PRO A 84 -17.15 -11.56 -12.02
CA PRO A 84 -16.66 -11.30 -10.67
C PRO A 84 -15.76 -12.41 -10.11
N GLU A 85 -15.97 -13.66 -10.55
CA GLU A 85 -15.16 -14.83 -10.19
C GLU A 85 -13.70 -14.72 -10.66
N ASN A 86 -13.45 -13.87 -11.66
CA ASN A 86 -12.10 -13.61 -12.18
C ASN A 86 -11.37 -12.47 -11.43
N ILE A 87 -11.99 -11.88 -10.40
CA ILE A 87 -11.41 -10.83 -9.57
C ILE A 87 -10.99 -11.43 -8.23
N MET A 88 -9.71 -11.30 -7.91
CA MET A 88 -9.15 -11.60 -6.59
C MET A 88 -8.69 -10.29 -5.96
N VAL A 89 -9.06 -10.08 -4.71
CA VAL A 89 -8.65 -8.92 -3.91
C VAL A 89 -7.72 -9.41 -2.80
N GLY A 90 -6.63 -8.69 -2.57
CA GLY A 90 -5.66 -8.99 -1.52
C GLY A 90 -5.10 -7.70 -0.91
N GLU A 91 -4.41 -7.85 0.21
CA GLU A 91 -3.80 -6.74 0.95
C GLU A 91 -2.36 -6.53 0.47
N GLY A 92 -2.17 -5.53 -0.37
CA GLY A 92 -0.86 -5.24 -0.93
C GLY A 92 -0.46 -6.20 -2.06
N ILE A 93 0.66 -5.90 -2.69
CA ILE A 93 1.16 -6.64 -3.86
C ILE A 93 2.62 -7.05 -3.69
N ASP A 94 3.20 -6.76 -2.54
CA ASP A 94 4.62 -7.00 -2.21
C ASP A 94 5.00 -8.47 -2.12
#